data_810be8da43e5bd83e527e5807cdd56c8
#
_entry.id   810be8da43e5bd83e527e5807cdd56c8
#
_cell.length_a   1.000
_cell.length_b   1.000
_cell.length_c   1.000
_cell.angle_alpha   90.00
_cell.angle_beta   90.00
_cell.angle_gamma   90.00
#
_symmetry.space_group_name_H-M   'P 1'
#
loop_
_entity.id
_entity.type
_entity.pdbx_description
1 polymer ?
#
loop_
_entity_poly.entity_id
_entity_poly.type
_entity_poly.pdbx_seq_one_letter_code
_entity_poly.pdbx_strand_id
1 'polypeptide(L)'
;MHWNTAKEVPVRILFVVVLLIVAGQVQAANEIDAKLEAALAAESRPEADRDRDRNRKPLATLNFFGMKDDMRVLELIPGGGWYTRVLAPILADNGKLYVALGTNRVKENVLGQPGFEQVELLETTANIHRPDGARLYRVDDFDFGVSDVDMVLTFRNLHNFDAESRARINSEVFKALKHGGLYGTVDHTRRHMESDNAENRRRLDPVVVIKEMLDQGFEFVRFSDLHYRADDELRYEVGRKTVTGNTDRFTLLFRKP
;
A
#
# COMPACT_ATOMS: atom_id res chain seq x y z
N MET A 1 -19.11 40.18 42.85
CA MET A 1 -18.72 38.77 42.95
C MET A 1 -19.70 37.96 42.14
N HIS A 2 -19.41 37.64 40.89
CA HIS A 2 -20.24 36.77 40.07
C HIS A 2 -19.56 35.39 40.00
N TRP A 3 -20.17 34.40 40.59
CA TRP A 3 -19.79 33.01 40.51
C TRP A 3 -20.28 32.44 39.17
N ASN A 4 -19.33 32.02 38.35
CA ASN A 4 -19.58 31.35 37.07
C ASN A 4 -19.83 29.87 37.36
N THR A 5 -21.08 29.43 37.31
CA THR A 5 -21.47 28.03 37.48
C THR A 5 -21.12 27.29 36.17
N ALA A 6 -19.99 26.58 36.17
CA ALA A 6 -19.72 25.62 35.13
C ALA A 6 -20.82 24.53 35.13
N LYS A 7 -21.57 24.40 34.04
CA LYS A 7 -22.57 23.35 33.88
C LYS A 7 -21.84 21.99 33.76
N GLU A 8 -21.95 21.18 34.80
CA GLU A 8 -21.47 19.79 34.76
C GLU A 8 -22.28 19.03 33.73
N VAL A 9 -21.58 18.51 32.68
CA VAL A 9 -22.17 17.57 31.73
C VAL A 9 -22.34 16.24 32.47
N PRO A 10 -23.53 15.66 32.57
CA PRO A 10 -23.75 14.46 33.38
C PRO A 10 -22.94 13.31 32.80
N VAL A 11 -22.14 12.68 33.64
CA VAL A 11 -21.24 11.53 33.31
C VAL A 11 -21.95 10.42 32.53
N ARG A 12 -23.27 10.25 32.74
CA ARG A 12 -24.10 9.28 31.99
C ARG A 12 -24.19 9.57 30.50
N ILE A 13 -24.21 10.84 30.07
CA ILE A 13 -24.24 11.22 28.64
C ILE A 13 -22.88 10.91 28.00
N LEU A 14 -21.78 11.11 28.71
CA LEU A 14 -20.43 10.80 28.20
C LEU A 14 -20.24 9.30 27.97
N PHE A 15 -20.73 8.44 28.89
CA PHE A 15 -20.66 6.98 28.75
C PHE A 15 -21.50 6.47 27.57
N VAL A 16 -22.66 7.01 27.30
CA VAL A 16 -23.52 6.63 26.18
C VAL A 16 -22.87 7.02 24.85
N VAL A 17 -22.27 8.19 24.75
CA VAL A 17 -21.58 8.66 23.54
C VAL A 17 -20.35 7.82 23.25
N VAL A 18 -19.55 7.46 24.27
CA VAL A 18 -18.37 6.59 24.09
C VAL A 18 -18.79 5.18 23.65
N LEU A 19 -19.87 4.61 24.21
CA LEU A 19 -20.39 3.30 23.81
C LEU A 19 -20.90 3.29 22.36
N LEU A 20 -21.57 4.35 21.92
CA LEU A 20 -22.04 4.48 20.54
C LEU A 20 -20.89 4.63 19.53
N ILE A 21 -19.84 5.35 19.89
CA ILE A 21 -18.63 5.49 19.04
C ILE A 21 -17.91 4.14 18.90
N VAL A 22 -17.74 3.39 19.98
CA VAL A 22 -17.09 2.08 19.96
C VAL A 22 -17.91 1.06 19.16
N ALA A 23 -19.24 1.05 19.36
CA ALA A 23 -20.12 0.18 18.58
C ALA A 23 -20.09 0.49 17.07
N GLY A 24 -20.06 1.77 16.71
CA GLY A 24 -19.93 2.20 15.32
C GLY A 24 -18.60 1.77 14.68
N GLN A 25 -17.49 1.84 15.40
CA GLN A 25 -16.18 1.40 14.91
C GLN A 25 -16.09 -0.11 14.72
N VAL A 26 -16.68 -0.90 15.62
CA VAL A 26 -16.75 -2.36 15.50
C VAL A 26 -17.62 -2.77 14.30
N GLN A 27 -18.73 -2.09 14.08
CA GLN A 27 -19.62 -2.36 12.94
C GLN A 27 -18.91 -2.05 11.61
N ALA A 28 -18.24 -0.91 11.49
CA ALA A 28 -17.48 -0.52 10.30
C ALA A 28 -16.30 -1.48 10.01
N ALA A 29 -15.60 -1.95 11.06
CA ALA A 29 -14.55 -2.95 10.90
C ALA A 29 -15.08 -4.29 10.38
N ASN A 30 -16.22 -4.75 10.87
CA ASN A 30 -16.86 -5.96 10.38
C ASN A 30 -17.34 -5.85 8.93
N GLU A 31 -17.78 -4.66 8.51
CA GLU A 31 -18.24 -4.42 7.14
C GLU A 31 -17.09 -4.43 6.13
N ILE A 32 -15.96 -3.79 6.44
CA ILE A 32 -14.79 -3.83 5.56
C ILE A 32 -14.21 -5.23 5.45
N ASP A 33 -14.17 -6.00 6.54
CA ASP A 33 -13.71 -7.39 6.51
C ASP A 33 -14.61 -8.26 5.61
N ALA A 34 -15.93 -8.11 5.69
CA ALA A 34 -16.86 -8.81 4.83
C ALA A 34 -16.68 -8.47 3.33
N LYS A 35 -16.46 -7.18 3.00
CA LYS A 35 -16.15 -6.74 1.63
C LYS A 35 -14.82 -7.31 1.14
N LEU A 36 -13.79 -7.33 2.01
CA LEU A 36 -12.49 -7.93 1.71
C LEU A 36 -12.61 -9.44 1.43
N GLU A 37 -13.31 -10.17 2.28
CA GLU A 37 -13.53 -11.61 2.12
C GLU A 37 -14.31 -11.91 0.82
N ALA A 38 -15.35 -11.14 0.52
CA ALA A 38 -16.09 -11.26 -0.73
C ALA A 38 -15.21 -10.98 -1.96
N ALA A 39 -14.38 -9.95 -1.92
CA ALA A 39 -13.43 -9.64 -2.99
C ALA A 39 -12.39 -10.76 -3.18
N LEU A 40 -11.93 -11.38 -2.10
CA LEU A 40 -10.98 -12.49 -2.15
C LEU A 40 -11.61 -13.78 -2.70
N ALA A 41 -12.89 -14.02 -2.41
CA ALA A 41 -13.65 -15.16 -2.87
C ALA A 41 -14.18 -15.01 -4.31
N ALA A 42 -14.09 -13.82 -4.92
CA ALA A 42 -14.67 -13.53 -6.23
C ALA A 42 -14.20 -14.52 -7.31
N GLU A 43 -15.12 -15.10 -8.06
CA GLU A 43 -14.84 -16.06 -9.15
C GLU A 43 -14.02 -15.42 -10.29
N SER A 44 -14.15 -14.11 -10.49
CA SER A 44 -13.38 -13.33 -11.45
C SER A 44 -11.86 -13.28 -11.15
N ARG A 45 -11.43 -13.66 -9.95
CA ARG A 45 -10.00 -13.75 -9.62
C ARG A 45 -9.39 -15.03 -10.18
N PRO A 46 -8.31 -14.92 -10.96
CA PRO A 46 -7.58 -16.10 -11.45
C PRO A 46 -7.12 -17.03 -10.32
N GLU A 47 -7.14 -18.34 -10.55
CA GLU A 47 -6.62 -19.32 -9.59
C GLU A 47 -5.18 -19.03 -9.16
N ALA A 48 -4.33 -18.68 -10.13
CA ALA A 48 -2.94 -18.28 -9.86
C ALA A 48 -2.81 -17.05 -8.94
N ASP A 49 -3.83 -16.20 -8.86
CA ASP A 49 -3.87 -15.08 -7.91
C ASP A 49 -4.31 -15.58 -6.52
N ARG A 50 -5.33 -16.46 -6.45
CA ARG A 50 -5.80 -17.08 -5.19
C ARG A 50 -4.71 -17.90 -4.51
N ASP A 51 -3.93 -18.67 -5.25
CA ASP A 51 -2.78 -19.43 -4.73
C ASP A 51 -1.74 -18.57 -3.98
N ARG A 52 -1.69 -17.30 -4.31
CA ARG A 52 -0.75 -16.34 -3.72
C ARG A 52 -1.30 -15.64 -2.46
N ASP A 53 -2.57 -15.80 -2.14
CA ASP A 53 -3.21 -15.17 -0.97
C ASP A 53 -2.52 -15.58 0.33
N ARG A 54 -2.16 -16.87 0.47
CA ARG A 54 -1.42 -17.39 1.63
C ARG A 54 -0.11 -16.65 1.91
N ASN A 55 0.57 -16.16 0.86
CA ASN A 55 1.85 -15.47 0.97
C ASN A 55 1.70 -13.93 0.99
N ARG A 56 0.57 -13.41 0.53
CA ARG A 56 0.28 -11.98 0.49
C ARG A 56 -0.58 -11.51 1.65
N LYS A 57 -1.30 -12.45 2.31
CA LYS A 57 -2.15 -12.19 3.48
C LYS A 57 -2.99 -10.92 3.32
N PRO A 58 -3.78 -10.79 2.21
CA PRO A 58 -4.37 -9.51 1.81
C PRO A 58 -5.30 -8.92 2.87
N LEU A 59 -6.17 -9.71 3.50
CA LEU A 59 -7.05 -9.27 4.57
C LEU A 59 -6.24 -8.62 5.72
N ALA A 60 -5.28 -9.36 6.26
CA ALA A 60 -4.47 -8.86 7.36
C ALA A 60 -3.60 -7.64 6.96
N THR A 61 -3.12 -7.61 5.70
CA THR A 61 -2.30 -6.51 5.19
C THR A 61 -3.10 -5.22 5.03
N LEU A 62 -4.29 -5.28 4.42
CA LEU A 62 -5.13 -4.11 4.22
C LEU A 62 -5.70 -3.58 5.53
N ASN A 63 -6.07 -4.48 6.46
CA ASN A 63 -6.46 -4.09 7.82
C ASN A 63 -5.31 -3.45 8.60
N PHE A 64 -4.09 -3.97 8.48
CA PHE A 64 -2.92 -3.32 9.07
C PHE A 64 -2.72 -1.91 8.52
N PHE A 65 -2.95 -1.67 7.23
CA PHE A 65 -2.87 -0.33 6.65
C PHE A 65 -4.06 0.57 7.04
N GLY A 66 -5.12 0.02 7.61
CA GLY A 66 -6.31 0.78 8.00
C GLY A 66 -7.21 1.13 6.82
N MET A 67 -7.28 0.23 5.83
CA MET A 67 -8.14 0.36 4.65
C MET A 67 -9.61 0.54 5.04
N LYS A 68 -10.30 1.46 4.34
CA LYS A 68 -11.74 1.66 4.42
C LYS A 68 -12.33 1.70 3.01
N ASP A 69 -13.59 1.42 2.88
CA ASP A 69 -14.30 1.34 1.59
C ASP A 69 -14.71 2.71 1.01
N ASP A 70 -14.59 3.76 1.80
CA ASP A 70 -14.89 5.14 1.40
C ASP A 70 -13.63 5.95 1.02
N MET A 71 -12.46 5.32 0.98
CA MET A 71 -11.18 5.98 0.70
C MET A 71 -10.95 6.22 -0.79
N ARG A 72 -10.20 7.28 -1.08
CA ARG A 72 -9.51 7.49 -2.36
C ARG A 72 -8.14 6.85 -2.26
N VAL A 73 -7.94 5.76 -2.98
CA VAL A 73 -6.72 4.94 -2.90
C VAL A 73 -5.96 5.00 -4.22
N LEU A 74 -4.64 5.18 -4.13
CA LEU A 74 -3.73 5.10 -5.28
C LEU A 74 -2.85 3.85 -5.15
N GLU A 75 -3.00 2.90 -6.06
CA GLU A 75 -2.10 1.75 -6.20
C GLU A 75 -0.98 2.08 -7.16
N LEU A 76 0.27 2.02 -6.69
CA LEU A 76 1.46 2.22 -7.51
C LEU A 76 1.94 0.93 -8.13
N ILE A 77 2.22 0.97 -9.43
CA ILE A 77 2.81 -0.12 -10.19
C ILE A 77 2.02 -1.42 -9.97
N PRO A 78 0.74 -1.44 -10.37
CA PRO A 78 -0.19 -2.54 -10.10
C PRO A 78 0.23 -3.87 -10.75
N GLY A 79 1.19 -3.83 -11.68
CA GLY A 79 1.68 -4.99 -12.41
C GLY A 79 0.53 -5.65 -13.20
N GLY A 80 0.26 -6.93 -12.97
CA GLY A 80 -0.86 -7.65 -13.58
C GLY A 80 -2.20 -7.49 -12.85
N GLY A 81 -2.31 -6.55 -11.89
CA GLY A 81 -3.55 -6.19 -11.22
C GLY A 81 -3.98 -7.11 -10.07
N TRP A 82 -3.04 -7.76 -9.41
CA TRP A 82 -3.38 -8.66 -8.31
C TRP A 82 -4.11 -7.94 -7.17
N TYR A 83 -3.53 -6.81 -6.67
CA TYR A 83 -4.21 -5.99 -5.66
C TYR A 83 -5.34 -5.17 -6.26
N THR A 84 -5.24 -4.71 -7.50
CA THR A 84 -6.33 -4.03 -8.20
C THR A 84 -7.62 -4.85 -8.18
N ARG A 85 -7.54 -6.19 -8.39
CA ARG A 85 -8.70 -7.10 -8.32
C ARG A 85 -9.29 -7.25 -6.92
N VAL A 86 -8.55 -6.91 -5.89
CA VAL A 86 -9.03 -6.91 -4.50
C VAL A 86 -9.56 -5.53 -4.13
N LEU A 87 -8.82 -4.46 -4.48
CA LEU A 87 -9.15 -3.09 -4.07
C LEU A 87 -10.37 -2.52 -4.82
N ALA A 88 -10.49 -2.82 -6.12
CA ALA A 88 -11.57 -2.27 -6.93
C ALA A 88 -12.97 -2.59 -6.40
N PRO A 89 -13.33 -3.86 -6.10
CA PRO A 89 -14.66 -4.17 -5.59
C PRO A 89 -14.93 -3.61 -4.17
N ILE A 90 -13.89 -3.43 -3.36
CA ILE A 90 -14.01 -2.84 -2.03
C ILE A 90 -14.40 -1.36 -2.11
N LEU A 91 -13.82 -0.64 -3.08
CA LEU A 91 -13.96 0.80 -3.24
C LEU A 91 -15.11 1.19 -4.19
N ALA A 92 -15.77 0.22 -4.81
CA ALA A 92 -16.71 0.46 -5.91
C ALA A 92 -17.90 1.36 -5.54
N ASP A 93 -18.43 1.21 -4.32
CA ASP A 93 -19.65 1.91 -3.91
C ASP A 93 -19.38 3.32 -3.37
N ASN A 94 -18.38 3.47 -2.50
CA ASN A 94 -18.19 4.67 -1.68
C ASN A 94 -16.83 5.32 -1.89
N GLY A 95 -15.85 4.57 -2.42
CA GLY A 95 -14.47 5.01 -2.56
C GLY A 95 -14.06 5.29 -4.01
N LYS A 96 -12.75 5.39 -4.22
CA LYS A 96 -12.17 5.54 -5.55
C LYS A 96 -10.82 4.85 -5.62
N LEU A 97 -10.60 4.05 -6.66
CA LEU A 97 -9.30 3.45 -6.94
C LEU A 97 -8.63 4.13 -8.12
N TYR A 98 -7.44 4.62 -7.90
CA TYR A 98 -6.50 5.08 -8.92
C TYR A 98 -5.38 4.06 -9.08
N VAL A 99 -4.91 3.87 -10.32
CA VAL A 99 -3.70 3.08 -10.62
C VAL A 99 -2.73 3.93 -11.43
N ALA A 100 -1.45 3.91 -11.06
CA ALA A 100 -0.43 4.70 -11.74
C ALA A 100 0.92 3.98 -11.81
N LEU A 101 1.76 4.42 -12.75
CA LEU A 101 3.10 3.93 -13.06
C LEU A 101 3.12 2.47 -13.54
N GLY A 102 3.71 2.22 -14.70
CA GLY A 102 3.86 0.88 -15.24
C GLY A 102 2.53 0.13 -15.44
N THR A 103 1.49 0.83 -15.89
CA THR A 103 0.09 0.38 -15.92
C THR A 103 -0.28 -0.49 -17.13
N ASN A 104 0.60 -0.72 -18.10
CA ASN A 104 0.28 -1.46 -19.33
C ASN A 104 -0.38 -2.82 -19.04
N ARG A 105 0.21 -3.60 -18.14
CA ARG A 105 -0.29 -4.95 -17.82
C ARG A 105 -1.65 -4.95 -17.11
N VAL A 106 -1.90 -4.01 -16.20
CA VAL A 106 -3.22 -3.92 -15.54
C VAL A 106 -4.27 -3.42 -16.53
N LYS A 107 -3.92 -2.48 -17.41
CA LYS A 107 -4.80 -2.01 -18.49
C LYS A 107 -5.23 -3.17 -19.39
N GLU A 108 -4.29 -3.99 -19.85
CA GLU A 108 -4.56 -5.15 -20.71
C GLU A 108 -5.34 -6.27 -20.00
N ASN A 109 -4.99 -6.56 -18.74
CA ASN A 109 -5.45 -7.77 -18.06
C ASN A 109 -6.63 -7.56 -17.10
N VAL A 110 -6.96 -6.31 -16.74
CA VAL A 110 -7.96 -6.02 -15.68
C VAL A 110 -8.95 -4.93 -16.09
N LEU A 111 -8.47 -3.75 -16.48
CA LEU A 111 -9.32 -2.55 -16.57
C LEU A 111 -10.40 -2.65 -17.66
N GLY A 112 -10.24 -3.52 -18.64
CA GLY A 112 -11.26 -3.82 -19.65
C GLY A 112 -12.29 -4.88 -19.23
N GLN A 113 -12.18 -5.47 -18.05
CA GLN A 113 -13.08 -6.50 -17.57
C GLN A 113 -14.29 -5.90 -16.84
N PRO A 114 -15.47 -6.57 -16.84
CA PRO A 114 -16.63 -6.15 -16.06
C PRO A 114 -16.29 -6.02 -14.56
N GLY A 115 -16.78 -4.95 -13.92
CA GLY A 115 -16.57 -4.66 -12.51
C GLY A 115 -15.32 -3.81 -12.19
N PHE A 116 -14.58 -3.37 -13.23
CA PHE A 116 -13.41 -2.49 -13.06
C PHE A 116 -13.59 -1.10 -13.71
N GLU A 117 -14.79 -0.77 -14.15
CA GLU A 117 -15.11 0.48 -14.85
C GLU A 117 -14.87 1.73 -14.00
N GLN A 118 -14.90 1.56 -12.66
CA GLN A 118 -14.68 2.65 -11.70
C GLN A 118 -13.19 2.89 -11.38
N VAL A 119 -12.30 2.00 -11.84
CA VAL A 119 -10.86 2.17 -11.65
C VAL A 119 -10.33 3.22 -12.61
N GLU A 120 -9.69 4.23 -12.08
CA GLU A 120 -9.13 5.32 -12.89
C GLU A 120 -7.63 5.09 -13.10
N LEU A 121 -7.24 5.02 -14.37
CA LEU A 121 -5.84 4.98 -14.74
C LEU A 121 -5.32 6.42 -14.83
N LEU A 122 -4.37 6.77 -13.97
CA LEU A 122 -3.69 8.06 -14.05
C LEU A 122 -2.61 7.98 -15.14
N GLU A 123 -2.82 8.73 -16.20
CA GLU A 123 -1.81 8.91 -17.23
C GLU A 123 -0.80 9.94 -16.74
N THR A 124 0.43 9.47 -16.49
CA THR A 124 1.52 10.32 -16.04
C THR A 124 2.56 10.51 -17.14
N THR A 125 3.33 11.59 -17.06
CA THR A 125 4.49 11.81 -17.93
C THR A 125 5.72 10.98 -17.50
N ALA A 126 5.57 10.11 -16.50
CA ALA A 126 6.63 9.30 -15.95
C ALA A 126 7.25 8.39 -17.01
N ASN A 127 8.50 8.66 -17.37
CA ASN A 127 9.29 7.79 -18.22
C ASN A 127 10.09 6.84 -17.32
N ILE A 128 9.62 5.58 -17.24
CA ILE A 128 10.32 4.52 -16.50
C ILE A 128 11.21 3.77 -17.48
N HIS A 129 12.51 3.89 -17.30
CA HIS A 129 13.51 3.29 -18.19
C HIS A 129 14.63 2.62 -17.39
N ARG A 130 15.37 1.75 -18.03
CA ARG A 130 16.54 1.12 -17.43
C ARG A 130 17.75 1.43 -18.31
N PRO A 131 18.72 2.22 -17.80
CA PRO A 131 19.95 2.53 -18.53
C PRO A 131 20.72 1.25 -18.89
N ASP A 132 21.46 1.30 -20.00
CA ASP A 132 22.28 0.17 -20.45
C ASP A 132 23.24 -0.28 -19.35
N GLY A 133 23.28 -1.60 -19.10
CA GLY A 133 24.07 -2.19 -18.04
C GLY A 133 23.57 -1.98 -16.60
N ALA A 134 22.55 -1.13 -16.37
CA ALA A 134 22.00 -0.93 -15.05
C ALA A 134 21.10 -2.10 -14.61
N ARG A 135 21.14 -2.42 -13.32
CA ARG A 135 20.21 -3.38 -12.70
C ARG A 135 18.87 -2.78 -12.32
N LEU A 136 18.87 -1.50 -11.95
CA LEU A 136 17.72 -0.78 -11.44
C LEU A 136 17.12 0.13 -12.50
N TYR A 137 15.82 0.34 -12.40
CA TYR A 137 15.11 1.32 -13.21
C TYR A 137 15.32 2.74 -12.69
N ARG A 138 15.17 3.68 -13.60
CA ARG A 138 15.04 5.10 -13.32
C ARG A 138 13.66 5.59 -13.72
N VAL A 139 13.22 6.63 -13.05
CA VAL A 139 12.03 7.40 -13.42
C VAL A 139 12.42 8.86 -13.53
N ASP A 140 12.01 9.50 -14.61
CA ASP A 140 12.17 10.94 -14.79
C ASP A 140 11.14 11.69 -13.95
N ASP A 141 11.25 13.02 -13.87
CA ASP A 141 10.28 13.85 -13.15
C ASP A 141 8.87 13.71 -13.74
N PHE A 142 7.88 13.60 -12.89
CA PHE A 142 6.49 13.42 -13.26
C PHE A 142 5.56 14.00 -12.20
N ASP A 143 4.27 13.98 -12.46
CA ASP A 143 3.20 14.31 -11.52
C ASP A 143 2.10 13.25 -11.66
N PHE A 144 1.43 12.90 -10.57
CA PHE A 144 0.26 12.00 -10.63
C PHE A 144 -1.00 12.71 -11.15
N GLY A 145 -1.06 14.04 -11.11
CA GLY A 145 -2.23 14.81 -11.50
C GLY A 145 -3.43 14.63 -10.58
N VAL A 146 -3.21 14.09 -9.37
CA VAL A 146 -4.25 13.85 -8.37
C VAL A 146 -3.80 14.33 -7.00
N SER A 147 -4.72 14.86 -6.21
CA SER A 147 -4.52 15.29 -4.83
C SER A 147 -5.61 14.72 -3.90
N ASP A 148 -5.48 14.98 -2.62
CA ASP A 148 -6.42 14.56 -1.59
C ASP A 148 -6.70 13.05 -1.57
N VAL A 149 -5.67 12.26 -1.87
CA VAL A 149 -5.68 10.81 -1.76
C VAL A 149 -5.59 10.41 -0.29
N ASP A 150 -6.46 9.50 0.16
CA ASP A 150 -6.47 9.02 1.56
C ASP A 150 -5.34 8.03 1.82
N MET A 151 -5.06 7.17 0.84
CA MET A 151 -4.08 6.12 0.98
C MET A 151 -3.34 5.84 -0.34
N VAL A 152 -2.02 5.72 -0.26
CA VAL A 152 -1.18 5.19 -1.35
C VAL A 152 -0.65 3.83 -0.94
N LEU A 153 -0.68 2.88 -1.88
CA LEU A 153 -0.22 1.51 -1.65
C LEU A 153 0.79 1.08 -2.71
N THR A 154 1.86 0.42 -2.27
CA THR A 154 2.82 -0.22 -3.18
C THR A 154 3.26 -1.57 -2.65
N PHE A 155 3.34 -2.56 -3.54
CA PHE A 155 3.61 -3.94 -3.18
C PHE A 155 4.72 -4.55 -4.03
N ARG A 156 5.94 -4.63 -3.48
CA ARG A 156 7.11 -5.26 -4.08
C ARG A 156 7.58 -4.60 -5.39
N ASN A 157 7.66 -3.28 -5.34
CA ASN A 157 8.03 -2.47 -6.50
C ASN A 157 9.23 -1.55 -6.24
N LEU A 158 9.37 -0.99 -5.03
CA LEU A 158 10.40 0.01 -4.72
C LEU A 158 11.81 -0.55 -4.94
N HIS A 159 12.02 -1.83 -4.71
CA HIS A 159 13.29 -2.52 -4.93
C HIS A 159 13.76 -2.52 -6.40
N ASN A 160 12.90 -2.18 -7.34
CA ASN A 160 13.25 -2.11 -8.76
C ASN A 160 13.92 -0.79 -9.15
N PHE A 161 13.84 0.24 -8.31
CA PHE A 161 14.31 1.59 -8.60
C PHE A 161 15.57 1.93 -7.84
N ASP A 162 16.41 2.80 -8.43
CA ASP A 162 17.52 3.41 -7.71
C ASP A 162 17.02 4.41 -6.64
N ALA A 163 17.91 4.84 -5.76
CA ALA A 163 17.54 5.71 -4.63
C ALA A 163 16.97 7.05 -5.08
N GLU A 164 17.51 7.64 -6.15
CA GLU A 164 17.04 8.91 -6.70
C GLU A 164 15.61 8.79 -7.25
N SER A 165 15.33 7.71 -7.97
CA SER A 165 13.99 7.42 -8.49
C SER A 165 12.98 7.12 -7.38
N ARG A 166 13.40 6.40 -6.33
CA ARG A 166 12.52 6.22 -5.14
C ARG A 166 12.21 7.55 -4.46
N ALA A 167 13.21 8.45 -4.34
CA ALA A 167 12.99 9.78 -3.80
C ALA A 167 11.97 10.57 -4.61
N ARG A 168 12.04 10.54 -5.97
CA ARG A 168 11.04 11.16 -6.84
C ARG A 168 9.65 10.58 -6.64
N ILE A 169 9.52 9.25 -6.69
CA ILE A 169 8.24 8.56 -6.47
C ILE A 169 7.66 8.96 -5.11
N ASN A 170 8.45 8.92 -4.05
CA ASN A 170 8.00 9.24 -2.70
C ASN A 170 7.61 10.72 -2.54
N SER A 171 8.30 11.63 -3.23
CA SER A 171 7.95 13.05 -3.29
C SER A 171 6.58 13.26 -3.94
N GLU A 172 6.31 12.60 -5.08
CA GLU A 172 5.02 12.70 -5.74
C GLU A 172 3.89 12.04 -4.92
N VAL A 173 4.17 10.92 -4.25
CA VAL A 173 3.24 10.32 -3.27
C VAL A 173 2.92 11.31 -2.14
N PHE A 174 3.94 12.00 -1.62
CA PHE A 174 3.72 13.01 -0.57
C PHE A 174 2.81 14.15 -1.06
N LYS A 175 2.98 14.61 -2.31
CA LYS A 175 2.12 15.65 -2.90
C LYS A 175 0.68 15.15 -3.07
N ALA A 176 0.50 13.94 -3.59
CA ALA A 176 -0.82 13.36 -3.87
C ALA A 176 -1.65 13.10 -2.62
N LEU A 177 -1.02 12.74 -1.50
CA LEU A 177 -1.70 12.46 -0.24
C LEU A 177 -2.27 13.74 0.40
N LYS A 178 -3.46 13.63 1.01
CA LYS A 178 -3.99 14.64 1.91
C LYS A 178 -3.21 14.70 3.22
N HIS A 179 -3.38 15.76 4.03
CA HIS A 179 -2.91 15.77 5.43
C HIS A 179 -3.52 14.60 6.21
N GLY A 180 -2.71 13.87 6.95
CA GLY A 180 -3.11 12.65 7.65
C GLY A 180 -3.23 11.42 6.74
N GLY A 181 -3.03 11.56 5.42
CA GLY A 181 -3.07 10.47 4.46
C GLY A 181 -1.96 9.44 4.70
N LEU A 182 -2.22 8.19 4.33
CA LEU A 182 -1.40 7.03 4.66
C LEU A 182 -0.63 6.49 3.44
N TYR A 183 0.61 6.06 3.66
CA TYR A 183 1.40 5.37 2.65
C TYR A 183 1.81 3.98 3.16
N GLY A 184 1.18 2.93 2.62
CA GLY A 184 1.44 1.53 2.94
C GLY A 184 2.42 0.90 1.94
N THR A 185 3.47 0.26 2.44
CA THR A 185 4.47 -0.41 1.60
C THR A 185 4.79 -1.80 2.12
N VAL A 186 4.82 -2.76 1.20
CA VAL A 186 5.34 -4.12 1.41
C VAL A 186 6.42 -4.38 0.38
N ASP A 187 7.63 -4.72 0.83
CA ASP A 187 8.69 -5.09 -0.12
C ASP A 187 9.61 -6.18 0.44
N HIS A 188 10.44 -6.77 -0.41
CA HIS A 188 11.36 -7.84 -0.06
C HIS A 188 12.52 -7.32 0.78
N THR A 189 12.73 -7.94 1.94
CA THR A 189 13.75 -7.56 2.90
C THR A 189 15.15 -7.91 2.39
N ARG A 190 16.06 -6.94 2.46
CA ARG A 190 17.52 -7.12 2.41
C ARG A 190 18.08 -6.95 3.81
N ARG A 191 19.15 -7.65 4.10
CA ARG A 191 19.86 -7.51 5.37
C ARG A 191 20.35 -6.08 5.54
N HIS A 192 20.19 -5.54 6.74
CA HIS A 192 20.61 -4.18 7.07
C HIS A 192 22.08 -3.94 6.73
N MET A 193 22.38 -2.82 6.07
CA MET A 193 23.69 -2.38 5.60
C MET A 193 24.36 -3.28 4.54
N GLU A 194 23.69 -4.32 4.06
CA GLU A 194 24.19 -5.12 2.96
C GLU A 194 24.09 -4.36 1.63
N SER A 195 25.18 -4.34 0.88
CA SER A 195 25.20 -3.70 -0.44
C SER A 195 24.37 -4.47 -1.46
N ASP A 196 23.73 -3.75 -2.39
CA ASP A 196 23.05 -4.36 -3.54
C ASP A 196 24.05 -5.05 -4.47
N ASN A 197 23.73 -6.31 -4.82
CA ASN A 197 24.53 -7.11 -5.74
C ASN A 197 23.63 -8.03 -6.58
N ALA A 198 24.23 -8.83 -7.48
CA ALA A 198 23.49 -9.70 -8.36
C ALA A 198 22.75 -10.83 -7.62
N GLU A 199 23.25 -11.28 -6.46
CA GLU A 199 22.69 -12.39 -5.71
C GLU A 199 21.52 -11.99 -4.82
N ASN A 200 21.56 -10.79 -4.21
CA ASN A 200 20.49 -10.30 -3.33
C ASN A 200 19.55 -9.27 -4.02
N ARG A 201 19.61 -9.17 -5.33
CA ARG A 201 18.82 -8.19 -6.09
C ARG A 201 17.31 -8.33 -5.85
N ARG A 202 16.60 -7.25 -6.08
CA ARG A 202 15.17 -7.10 -5.82
C ARG A 202 14.81 -7.19 -4.33
N ARG A 203 15.74 -6.78 -3.48
CA ARG A 203 15.53 -6.63 -2.04
C ARG A 203 15.92 -5.22 -1.61
N LEU A 204 15.24 -4.70 -0.59
CA LEU A 204 15.54 -3.42 0.04
C LEU A 204 15.78 -3.58 1.53
N ASP A 205 16.70 -2.81 2.06
CA ASP A 205 16.90 -2.65 3.50
C ASP A 205 15.75 -1.80 4.08
N PRO A 206 14.91 -2.34 4.99
CA PRO A 206 13.78 -1.61 5.56
C PRO A 206 14.20 -0.34 6.32
N VAL A 207 15.40 -0.30 6.92
CA VAL A 207 15.91 0.88 7.62
C VAL A 207 16.22 2.00 6.64
N VAL A 208 16.77 1.66 5.47
CA VAL A 208 17.00 2.64 4.38
C VAL A 208 15.66 3.17 3.87
N VAL A 209 14.65 2.32 3.68
CA VAL A 209 13.32 2.76 3.24
C VAL A 209 12.70 3.70 4.28
N ILE A 210 12.77 3.39 5.57
CA ILE A 210 12.29 4.27 6.63
C ILE A 210 13.00 5.64 6.55
N LYS A 211 14.32 5.64 6.42
CA LYS A 211 15.10 6.88 6.29
C LYS A 211 14.65 7.69 5.05
N GLU A 212 14.53 7.07 3.90
CA GLU A 212 14.11 7.72 2.66
C GLU A 212 12.72 8.38 2.81
N MET A 213 11.78 7.71 3.49
CA MET A 213 10.44 8.26 3.76
C MET A 213 10.48 9.44 4.74
N LEU A 214 11.27 9.34 5.81
CA LEU A 214 11.45 10.45 6.77
C LEU A 214 12.10 11.67 6.08
N ASP A 215 13.08 11.46 5.22
CA ASP A 215 13.73 12.53 4.44
C ASP A 215 12.74 13.27 3.50
N GLN A 216 11.65 12.58 3.06
CA GLN A 216 10.57 13.19 2.28
C GLN A 216 9.51 13.90 3.14
N GLY A 217 9.64 13.86 4.46
CA GLY A 217 8.72 14.50 5.40
C GLY A 217 7.58 13.62 5.92
N PHE A 218 7.57 12.33 5.58
CA PHE A 218 6.62 11.40 6.19
C PHE A 218 6.93 11.14 7.65
N GLU A 219 5.89 10.84 8.43
CA GLU A 219 6.03 10.26 9.76
C GLU A 219 5.95 8.74 9.67
N PHE A 220 6.85 8.04 10.34
CA PHE A 220 6.77 6.59 10.51
C PHE A 220 5.69 6.26 11.54
N VAL A 221 4.66 5.49 11.13
CA VAL A 221 3.55 5.12 12.01
C VAL A 221 3.82 3.80 12.71
N ARG A 222 4.07 2.73 11.93
CA ARG A 222 4.28 1.37 12.48
C ARG A 222 4.81 0.41 11.43
N PHE A 223 5.31 -0.73 11.90
CA PHE A 223 5.64 -1.88 11.05
C PHE A 223 4.84 -3.11 11.49
N SER A 224 4.87 -4.16 10.68
CA SER A 224 4.28 -5.46 11.00
C SER A 224 5.19 -6.60 10.56
N ASP A 225 5.17 -7.69 11.31
CA ASP A 225 5.81 -8.97 11.03
C ASP A 225 4.93 -9.92 10.18
N LEU A 226 3.81 -9.44 9.66
CA LEU A 226 2.86 -10.22 8.85
C LEU A 226 3.53 -11.06 7.76
N HIS A 227 4.55 -10.51 7.12
CA HIS A 227 5.25 -11.15 6.00
C HIS A 227 6.65 -11.67 6.38
N TYR A 228 6.96 -11.71 7.67
CA TYR A 228 8.23 -12.26 8.15
C TYR A 228 8.37 -13.74 7.78
N ARG A 229 9.57 -14.12 7.33
CA ARG A 229 9.95 -15.48 6.97
C ARG A 229 11.29 -15.83 7.59
N ALA A 230 11.27 -16.60 8.68
CA ALA A 230 12.46 -17.01 9.41
C ALA A 230 13.39 -17.91 8.58
N ASP A 231 12.86 -18.60 7.59
CA ASP A 231 13.55 -19.52 6.68
C ASP A 231 14.15 -18.84 5.43
N ASP A 232 13.93 -17.52 5.24
CA ASP A 232 14.61 -16.77 4.18
C ASP A 232 15.93 -16.19 4.70
N GLU A 233 17.04 -16.73 4.21
CA GLU A 233 18.40 -16.28 4.57
C GLU A 233 18.73 -14.84 4.11
N LEU A 234 17.86 -14.18 3.36
CA LEU A 234 18.00 -12.84 2.77
C LEU A 234 19.16 -12.71 1.75
N ARG A 235 19.77 -13.81 1.35
CA ARG A 235 20.96 -13.85 0.49
C ARG A 235 20.65 -13.92 -0.98
N TYR A 236 19.50 -14.53 -1.33
CA TYR A 236 19.19 -14.88 -2.71
C TYR A 236 18.21 -13.92 -3.36
N GLU A 237 18.39 -13.73 -4.64
CA GLU A 237 17.48 -13.02 -5.51
C GLU A 237 16.08 -13.65 -5.43
N VAL A 238 15.04 -12.81 -5.32
CA VAL A 238 13.67 -13.24 -4.97
C VAL A 238 12.99 -14.14 -5.98
N GLY A 239 13.47 -14.20 -7.24
CA GLY A 239 12.98 -15.10 -8.28
C GLY A 239 13.69 -16.46 -8.31
N ARG A 240 14.70 -16.68 -7.47
CA ARG A 240 15.39 -17.98 -7.41
C ARG A 240 14.42 -19.06 -6.94
N LYS A 241 14.42 -20.22 -7.58
CA LYS A 241 13.45 -21.31 -7.31
C LYS A 241 13.35 -21.71 -5.85
N THR A 242 14.47 -21.62 -5.10
CA THR A 242 14.53 -22.01 -3.69
C THR A 242 13.82 -21.04 -2.74
N VAL A 243 13.57 -19.81 -3.16
CA VAL A 243 12.96 -18.76 -2.30
C VAL A 243 11.72 -18.12 -2.93
N THR A 244 11.46 -18.36 -4.21
CA THR A 244 10.30 -17.77 -4.91
C THR A 244 9.00 -18.12 -4.19
N GLY A 245 8.21 -17.08 -3.89
CA GLY A 245 6.94 -17.22 -3.15
C GLY A 245 7.11 -17.27 -1.63
N ASN A 246 8.32 -17.51 -1.10
CA ASN A 246 8.58 -17.65 0.34
C ASN A 246 9.64 -16.65 0.87
N THR A 247 9.84 -15.54 0.19
CA THR A 247 10.78 -14.50 0.61
C THR A 247 10.24 -13.70 1.78
N ASP A 248 11.13 -13.33 2.70
CA ASP A 248 10.85 -12.35 3.76
C ASP A 248 10.51 -10.98 3.18
N ARG A 249 9.55 -10.29 3.79
CA ARG A 249 9.14 -8.95 3.39
C ARG A 249 8.85 -8.10 4.61
N PHE A 250 9.29 -6.86 4.55
CA PHE A 250 8.86 -5.85 5.50
C PHE A 250 7.49 -5.30 5.11
N THR A 251 6.74 -4.85 6.10
CA THR A 251 5.44 -4.18 5.98
C THR A 251 5.48 -2.93 6.83
N LEU A 252 5.47 -1.76 6.18
CA LEU A 252 5.64 -0.46 6.82
C LEU A 252 4.48 0.46 6.50
N LEU A 253 4.09 1.29 7.45
CA LEU A 253 3.06 2.31 7.31
C LEU A 253 3.62 3.67 7.69
N PHE A 254 3.40 4.64 6.80
CA PHE A 254 3.79 6.03 6.97
C PHE A 254 2.55 6.94 6.88
N ARG A 255 2.68 8.16 7.36
CA ARG A 255 1.65 9.19 7.31
C ARG A 255 2.24 10.51 6.82
N LYS A 256 1.51 11.22 5.97
CA LYS A 256 1.77 12.64 5.71
C LYS A 256 1.24 13.45 6.91
N PRO A 257 2.08 14.23 7.61
CA PRO A 257 1.67 15.01 8.77
C PRO A 257 0.64 16.08 8.44
#